data_7e0ec32be36c25c8dc3d19b548a2ab9b
#
_entry.id   7e0ec32be36c25c8dc3d19b548a2ab9b
#
_cell.length_a   1.000
_cell.length_b   1.000
_cell.length_c   1.000
_cell.angle_alpha   90.00
_cell.angle_beta   90.00
_cell.angle_gamma   90.00
#
_symmetry.space_group_name_H-M   'P 1'
#
loop_
_entity.id
_entity.type
_entity.pdbx_description
1 polymer ?
#
loop_
_entity_poly.entity_id
_entity_poly.type
_entity_poly.pdbx_seq_one_letter_code
_entity_poly.pdbx_strand_id
1 'polypeptide(L)'
;WTFTPATPLANGTVVNAVAQDPAGNTGPQGSTTVDAVAPNTPVVNPSNGNLLNGTAEPGSTVTLTDGNGNPIGQTTADGSGNWSFTPGSQLPNGTVVNVTASDAAGNTSPPATTTVDSSLPSIPQVDPSNGSVISGTADAGNTIIITDGNGNPIGQVTADGSGNWSFTPGIPLPDGTVVNVVARSPSNVDSAPAVITVDGVAP
;
A
#
# COMPACT_ATOMS: atom_id res chain seq x y z
N TRP A 1 38.80 -3.16 12.88
CA TRP A 1 39.57 -2.26 11.98
C TRP A 1 38.65 -1.63 10.95
N THR A 2 39.00 -0.45 10.50
CA THR A 2 38.29 0.27 9.43
C THR A 2 39.33 0.79 8.42
N PHE A 3 38.99 0.77 7.15
CA PHE A 3 39.79 1.35 6.08
C PHE A 3 38.89 2.19 5.18
N THR A 4 39.26 3.44 4.97
CA THR A 4 38.54 4.34 4.07
C THR A 4 39.42 4.57 2.85
N PRO A 5 39.03 4.10 1.65
CA PRO A 5 39.79 4.36 0.44
C PRO A 5 39.81 5.86 0.10
N ALA A 6 40.90 6.36 -0.47
CA ALA A 6 41.03 7.76 -0.88
C ALA A 6 40.00 8.16 -1.96
N THR A 7 39.58 7.24 -2.78
CA THR A 7 38.47 7.38 -3.74
C THR A 7 37.46 6.24 -3.54
N PRO A 8 36.15 6.49 -3.65
CA PRO A 8 35.14 5.43 -3.57
C PRO A 8 35.46 4.32 -4.58
N LEU A 9 35.32 3.08 -4.15
CA LEU A 9 35.46 1.90 -5.00
C LEU A 9 34.23 1.74 -5.89
N ALA A 10 34.47 1.33 -7.14
CA ALA A 10 33.38 1.10 -8.08
C ALA A 10 32.52 -0.12 -7.67
N ASN A 11 31.23 -0.08 -8.05
CA ASN A 11 30.33 -1.24 -7.88
C ASN A 11 30.93 -2.50 -8.52
N GLY A 12 30.79 -3.64 -7.86
CA GLY A 12 31.35 -4.91 -8.30
C GLY A 12 32.85 -5.10 -8.00
N THR A 13 33.55 -4.12 -7.39
CA THR A 13 34.94 -4.28 -6.99
C THR A 13 35.04 -5.32 -5.87
N VAL A 14 35.84 -6.38 -6.10
CA VAL A 14 36.15 -7.38 -5.08
C VAL A 14 37.25 -6.83 -4.17
N VAL A 15 36.98 -6.75 -2.89
CA VAL A 15 37.92 -6.33 -1.84
C VAL A 15 38.35 -7.55 -1.06
N ASN A 16 39.67 -7.79 -1.05
CA ASN A 16 40.29 -8.88 -0.28
C ASN A 16 41.05 -8.32 0.91
N ALA A 17 40.88 -8.91 2.07
CA ALA A 17 41.60 -8.54 3.28
C ALA A 17 42.27 -9.76 3.91
N VAL A 18 43.52 -9.55 4.33
CA VAL A 18 44.33 -10.58 5.05
C VAL A 18 44.86 -9.94 6.32
N ALA A 19 44.74 -10.60 7.44
CA ALA A 19 45.40 -10.19 8.68
C ALA A 19 46.81 -10.77 8.76
N GLN A 20 47.77 -9.98 9.20
CA GLN A 20 49.14 -10.40 9.47
C GLN A 20 49.52 -10.07 10.92
N ASP A 21 50.13 -11.01 11.62
CA ASP A 21 50.69 -10.76 12.95
C ASP A 21 52.06 -10.06 12.90
N PRO A 22 52.58 -9.56 14.04
CA PRO A 22 53.90 -8.91 14.09
C PRO A 22 55.07 -9.82 13.70
N ALA A 23 54.90 -11.16 13.76
CA ALA A 23 55.89 -12.15 13.34
C ALA A 23 55.84 -12.46 11.83
N GLY A 24 54.90 -11.85 11.09
CA GLY A 24 54.72 -12.02 9.66
C GLY A 24 53.81 -13.18 9.23
N ASN A 25 53.20 -13.88 10.16
CA ASN A 25 52.26 -14.94 9.82
C ASN A 25 50.95 -14.33 9.29
N THR A 26 50.43 -14.88 8.19
CA THR A 26 49.18 -14.41 7.55
C THR A 26 48.01 -15.33 7.86
N GLY A 27 46.87 -14.74 8.23
CA GLY A 27 45.60 -15.44 8.37
C GLY A 27 44.92 -15.74 7.04
N PRO A 28 43.79 -16.46 7.07
CA PRO A 28 43.00 -16.68 5.87
C PRO A 28 42.47 -15.36 5.29
N GLN A 29 42.35 -15.31 3.96
CA GLN A 29 41.81 -14.15 3.26
C GLN A 29 40.29 -14.07 3.44
N GLY A 30 39.79 -12.93 3.88
CA GLY A 30 38.38 -12.54 3.75
C GLY A 30 38.15 -11.80 2.43
N SER A 31 36.95 -11.94 1.86
CA SER A 31 36.58 -11.28 0.61
C SER A 31 35.16 -10.71 0.71
N THR A 32 34.95 -9.52 0.14
CA THR A 32 33.63 -8.92 -0.05
C THR A 32 33.59 -8.20 -1.41
N THR A 33 32.37 -7.99 -1.92
CA THR A 33 32.17 -7.23 -3.15
C THR A 33 31.51 -5.90 -2.80
N VAL A 34 31.99 -4.82 -3.37
CA VAL A 34 31.41 -3.48 -3.23
C VAL A 34 30.06 -3.45 -3.96
N ASP A 35 29.02 -3.10 -3.26
CA ASP A 35 27.72 -2.74 -3.82
C ASP A 35 27.51 -1.24 -3.68
N ALA A 36 27.38 -0.55 -4.80
CA ALA A 36 27.16 0.90 -4.88
C ALA A 36 25.88 1.22 -5.71
N VAL A 37 24.98 0.24 -5.83
CA VAL A 37 23.70 0.39 -6.56
C VAL A 37 22.58 0.55 -5.55
N ALA A 38 21.92 1.72 -5.56
CA ALA A 38 20.77 1.95 -4.70
C ALA A 38 19.55 1.14 -5.17
N PRO A 39 18.68 0.72 -4.24
CA PRO A 39 17.38 0.15 -4.58
C PRO A 39 16.53 1.09 -5.46
N ASN A 40 15.60 0.53 -6.22
CA ASN A 40 14.60 1.33 -6.92
C ASN A 40 13.71 2.08 -5.92
N THR A 41 13.14 3.22 -6.38
CA THR A 41 12.14 3.97 -5.60
C THR A 41 11.00 3.04 -5.19
N PRO A 42 10.64 2.98 -3.88
CA PRO A 42 9.53 2.15 -3.41
C PRO A 42 8.19 2.57 -4.02
N VAL A 43 7.24 1.64 -4.07
CA VAL A 43 5.82 1.95 -4.29
C VAL A 43 5.16 2.08 -2.93
N VAL A 44 4.30 3.09 -2.80
CA VAL A 44 3.46 3.33 -1.62
C VAL A 44 2.01 3.38 -2.05
N ASN A 45 1.16 2.58 -1.41
CA ASN A 45 -0.28 2.57 -1.68
C ASN A 45 -0.99 3.72 -0.94
N PRO A 46 -2.17 4.17 -1.42
CA PRO A 46 -3.03 5.08 -0.67
C PRO A 46 -3.32 4.56 0.74
N SER A 47 -3.40 5.45 1.73
CA SER A 47 -3.56 5.08 3.14
C SER A 47 -4.45 6.07 3.89
N ASN A 48 -5.26 5.54 4.82
CA ASN A 48 -6.01 6.34 5.79
C ASN A 48 -5.22 6.63 7.09
N GLY A 49 -3.94 6.28 7.12
CA GLY A 49 -3.06 6.50 8.26
C GLY A 49 -3.03 5.40 9.32
N ASN A 50 -3.87 4.35 9.21
CA ASN A 50 -3.82 3.19 10.11
C ASN A 50 -2.79 2.15 9.67
N LEU A 51 -2.61 1.99 8.36
CA LEU A 51 -1.68 1.06 7.74
C LEU A 51 -1.02 1.75 6.54
N LEU A 52 0.30 1.69 6.49
CA LEU A 52 1.10 2.06 5.32
C LEU A 52 1.66 0.78 4.71
N ASN A 53 1.55 0.62 3.40
CA ASN A 53 2.04 -0.58 2.71
C ASN A 53 2.44 -0.27 1.27
N GLY A 54 3.09 -1.23 0.63
CA GLY A 54 3.50 -1.09 -0.74
C GLY A 54 4.52 -2.13 -1.15
N THR A 55 5.38 -1.79 -2.12
CA THR A 55 6.47 -2.66 -2.56
C THR A 55 7.81 -1.92 -2.58
N ALA A 56 8.89 -2.66 -2.37
CA ALA A 56 10.28 -2.20 -2.43
C ALA A 56 11.16 -3.37 -2.89
N GLU A 57 12.45 -3.15 -3.01
CA GLU A 57 13.40 -4.22 -3.31
C GLU A 57 13.35 -5.30 -2.20
N PRO A 58 13.26 -6.60 -2.55
CA PRO A 58 13.21 -7.68 -1.57
C PRO A 58 14.38 -7.62 -0.58
N GLY A 59 14.06 -7.70 0.71
CA GLY A 59 15.05 -7.67 1.80
C GLY A 59 15.56 -6.27 2.15
N SER A 60 15.17 -5.21 1.43
CA SER A 60 15.56 -3.84 1.77
C SER A 60 14.88 -3.36 3.06
N THR A 61 15.55 -2.46 3.77
CA THR A 61 14.97 -1.73 4.91
C THR A 61 14.16 -0.55 4.39
N VAL A 62 12.87 -0.54 4.66
CA VAL A 62 11.95 0.55 4.28
C VAL A 62 11.84 1.53 5.43
N THR A 63 12.22 2.78 5.21
CA THR A 63 12.17 3.87 6.19
C THR A 63 11.07 4.86 5.82
N LEU A 64 10.24 5.20 6.81
CA LEU A 64 9.12 6.13 6.67
C LEU A 64 9.38 7.38 7.52
N THR A 65 9.23 8.55 6.90
CA THR A 65 9.32 9.86 7.57
C THR A 65 8.13 10.73 7.22
N ASP A 66 7.83 11.73 8.03
CA ASP A 66 6.85 12.75 7.69
C ASP A 66 7.40 13.75 6.64
N GLY A 67 6.56 14.70 6.20
CA GLY A 67 6.96 15.72 5.23
C GLY A 67 8.08 16.66 5.72
N ASN A 68 8.38 16.68 7.02
CA ASN A 68 9.46 17.46 7.62
C ASN A 68 10.73 16.62 7.87
N GLY A 69 10.70 15.32 7.55
CA GLY A 69 11.81 14.40 7.76
C GLY A 69 11.83 13.77 9.17
N ASN A 70 10.82 13.98 10.02
CA ASN A 70 10.75 13.30 11.31
C ASN A 70 10.42 11.81 11.11
N PRO A 71 11.04 10.89 11.89
CA PRO A 71 10.81 9.47 11.72
C PRO A 71 9.38 9.07 12.12
N ILE A 72 8.70 8.32 11.23
CA ILE A 72 7.45 7.63 11.51
C ILE A 72 7.77 6.18 11.94
N GLY A 73 8.68 5.51 11.22
CA GLY A 73 9.13 4.17 11.55
C GLY A 73 9.88 3.47 10.43
N GLN A 74 10.14 2.17 10.64
CA GLN A 74 10.85 1.31 9.69
C GLN A 74 10.20 -0.07 9.63
N THR A 75 10.34 -0.73 8.48
CA THR A 75 9.99 -2.12 8.25
C THR A 75 10.93 -2.73 7.23
N THR A 76 10.78 -4.01 6.90
CA THR A 76 11.58 -4.69 5.88
C THR A 76 10.66 -5.22 4.80
N ALA A 77 11.06 -5.09 3.54
CA ALA A 77 10.38 -5.73 2.43
C ALA A 77 10.62 -7.25 2.46
N ASP A 78 9.56 -8.04 2.30
CA ASP A 78 9.64 -9.50 2.28
C ASP A 78 10.34 -10.04 1.03
N GLY A 79 10.47 -11.37 0.91
CA GLY A 79 11.10 -12.02 -0.24
C GLY A 79 10.37 -11.80 -1.58
N SER A 80 9.13 -11.31 -1.57
CA SER A 80 8.35 -10.90 -2.74
C SER A 80 8.37 -9.38 -2.96
N GLY A 81 9.07 -8.64 -2.10
CA GLY A 81 9.17 -7.19 -2.15
C GLY A 81 8.02 -6.46 -1.48
N ASN A 82 7.08 -7.13 -0.82
CA ASN A 82 5.99 -6.45 -0.12
C ASN A 82 6.45 -5.94 1.24
N TRP A 83 5.97 -4.76 1.61
CA TRP A 83 6.19 -4.20 2.94
C TRP A 83 4.90 -3.65 3.53
N SER A 84 4.81 -3.65 4.85
CA SER A 84 3.74 -3.02 5.60
C SER A 84 4.26 -2.45 6.91
N PHE A 85 3.65 -1.35 7.37
CA PHE A 85 3.95 -0.69 8.62
C PHE A 85 2.68 -0.13 9.27
N THR A 86 2.45 -0.46 10.53
CA THR A 86 1.34 0.07 11.34
C THR A 86 1.91 1.09 12.31
N PRO A 87 1.57 2.39 12.18
CA PRO A 87 1.97 3.41 13.15
C PRO A 87 1.41 3.12 14.55
N GLY A 88 2.10 3.55 15.61
CA GLY A 88 1.62 3.39 16.99
C GLY A 88 0.32 4.14 17.31
N SER A 89 -0.04 5.13 16.49
CA SER A 89 -1.34 5.80 16.43
C SER A 89 -1.63 6.17 14.98
N GLN A 90 -2.93 6.26 14.63
CA GLN A 90 -3.33 6.70 13.29
C GLN A 90 -2.67 8.04 12.93
N LEU A 91 -2.07 8.10 11.76
CA LEU A 91 -1.53 9.36 11.24
C LEU A 91 -2.67 10.31 10.85
N PRO A 92 -2.56 11.60 11.19
CA PRO A 92 -3.58 12.60 10.84
C PRO A 92 -3.84 12.70 9.34
N ASN A 93 -5.07 13.04 8.96
CA ASN A 93 -5.42 13.39 7.59
C ASN A 93 -4.52 14.51 7.06
N GLY A 94 -4.05 14.39 5.82
CA GLY A 94 -3.14 15.35 5.20
C GLY A 94 -1.67 15.17 5.57
N THR A 95 -1.31 14.19 6.43
CA THR A 95 0.11 13.88 6.72
C THR A 95 0.81 13.42 5.45
N VAL A 96 1.85 14.13 5.05
CA VAL A 96 2.76 13.69 3.97
C VAL A 96 3.69 12.62 4.53
N VAL A 97 3.80 11.49 3.84
CA VAL A 97 4.70 10.39 4.21
C VAL A 97 5.69 10.17 3.08
N ASN A 98 6.98 10.27 3.39
CA ASN A 98 8.09 9.94 2.49
C ASN A 98 8.61 8.54 2.85
N VAL A 99 8.85 7.73 1.83
CA VAL A 99 9.29 6.34 1.97
C VAL A 99 10.53 6.11 1.14
N THR A 100 11.60 5.60 1.77
CA THR A 100 12.84 5.20 1.10
C THR A 100 13.14 3.73 1.38
N ALA A 101 13.87 3.09 0.50
CA ALA A 101 14.41 1.74 0.68
C ALA A 101 15.93 1.79 0.76
N SER A 102 16.54 1.04 1.68
CA SER A 102 17.98 0.90 1.78
C SER A 102 18.37 -0.57 1.71
N ASP A 103 19.38 -0.90 0.91
CA ASP A 103 19.95 -2.25 0.82
C ASP A 103 20.90 -2.56 2.00
N ALA A 104 21.45 -3.78 2.01
CA ALA A 104 22.38 -4.23 3.03
C ALA A 104 23.76 -3.53 2.99
N ALA A 105 24.11 -2.91 1.85
CA ALA A 105 25.34 -2.14 1.70
C ALA A 105 25.19 -0.67 2.16
N GLY A 106 23.95 -0.24 2.45
CA GLY A 106 23.63 1.12 2.90
C GLY A 106 23.30 2.09 1.78
N ASN A 107 23.15 1.62 0.53
CA ASN A 107 22.68 2.48 -0.55
C ASN A 107 21.19 2.76 -0.37
N THR A 108 20.76 4.01 -0.56
CA THR A 108 19.37 4.43 -0.33
C THR A 108 18.72 4.93 -1.61
N SER A 109 17.49 4.50 -1.86
CA SER A 109 16.68 4.89 -3.01
C SER A 109 16.28 6.36 -2.99
N PRO A 110 15.84 6.93 -4.11
CA PRO A 110 15.01 8.13 -4.11
C PRO A 110 13.73 7.88 -3.29
N PRO A 111 13.14 8.95 -2.67
CA PRO A 111 11.90 8.80 -1.91
C PRO A 111 10.68 8.64 -2.81
N ALA A 112 9.75 7.78 -2.40
CA ALA A 112 8.35 7.84 -2.80
C ALA A 112 7.57 8.68 -1.78
N THR A 113 6.46 9.30 -2.21
CA THR A 113 5.64 10.14 -1.34
C THR A 113 4.17 9.77 -1.49
N THR A 114 3.45 9.72 -0.37
CA THR A 114 1.99 9.64 -0.31
C THR A 114 1.44 10.64 0.70
N THR A 115 0.15 10.96 0.60
CA THR A 115 -0.54 11.78 1.60
C THR A 115 -1.63 10.95 2.24
N VAL A 116 -1.70 10.95 3.56
CA VAL A 116 -2.76 10.26 4.31
C VAL A 116 -4.09 10.92 3.99
N ASP A 117 -5.06 10.11 3.56
CA ASP A 117 -6.44 10.53 3.33
C ASP A 117 -7.38 9.64 4.15
N SER A 118 -7.89 10.22 5.24
CA SER A 118 -8.89 9.60 6.11
C SER A 118 -10.28 10.23 5.95
N SER A 119 -10.50 11.03 4.89
CA SER A 119 -11.80 11.63 4.59
C SER A 119 -12.83 10.54 4.30
N LEU A 120 -14.05 10.73 4.80
CA LEU A 120 -15.17 9.83 4.49
C LEU A 120 -15.60 10.04 3.03
N PRO A 121 -15.73 8.97 2.21
CA PRO A 121 -16.36 9.08 0.90
C PRO A 121 -17.83 9.50 1.01
N SER A 122 -18.35 10.09 -0.06
CA SER A 122 -19.78 10.37 -0.19
C SER A 122 -20.60 9.08 -0.12
N ILE A 123 -21.81 9.15 0.48
CA ILE A 123 -22.76 8.02 0.47
C ILE A 123 -23.14 7.73 -0.98
N PRO A 124 -23.05 6.49 -1.49
CA PRO A 124 -23.44 6.15 -2.84
C PRO A 124 -24.90 6.48 -3.11
N GLN A 125 -25.21 6.95 -4.31
CA GLN A 125 -26.57 6.93 -4.82
C GLN A 125 -26.82 5.56 -5.44
N VAL A 126 -27.97 4.98 -5.13
CA VAL A 126 -28.35 3.66 -5.67
C VAL A 126 -29.69 3.79 -6.38
N ASP A 127 -29.74 3.34 -7.64
CA ASP A 127 -30.95 3.35 -8.42
C ASP A 127 -31.96 2.27 -7.92
N PRO A 128 -33.27 2.46 -8.13
CA PRO A 128 -34.23 1.37 -7.93
C PRO A 128 -33.85 0.13 -8.72
N SER A 129 -34.01 -1.06 -8.14
CA SER A 129 -33.60 -2.31 -8.75
C SER A 129 -34.64 -3.41 -8.59
N ASN A 130 -34.83 -4.18 -9.68
CA ASN A 130 -35.62 -5.42 -9.67
C ASN A 130 -34.79 -6.68 -9.31
N GLY A 131 -33.56 -6.49 -8.83
CA GLY A 131 -32.66 -7.56 -8.45
C GLY A 131 -31.76 -8.12 -9.58
N SER A 132 -32.01 -7.76 -10.83
CA SER A 132 -31.18 -8.23 -11.95
C SER A 132 -29.89 -7.45 -12.08
N VAL A 133 -29.93 -6.14 -11.80
CA VAL A 133 -28.79 -5.24 -11.79
C VAL A 133 -28.94 -4.28 -10.62
N ILE A 134 -27.84 -4.02 -9.90
CA ILE A 134 -27.73 -2.96 -8.92
C ILE A 134 -26.80 -1.90 -9.52
N SER A 135 -27.26 -0.65 -9.63
CA SER A 135 -26.48 0.44 -10.26
C SER A 135 -26.64 1.75 -9.50
N GLY A 136 -25.81 2.73 -9.86
CA GLY A 136 -25.88 4.05 -9.27
C GLY A 136 -24.65 4.90 -9.51
N THR A 137 -24.44 5.87 -8.62
CA THR A 137 -23.27 6.76 -8.67
C THR A 137 -22.56 6.84 -7.31
N ALA A 138 -21.25 7.13 -7.34
CA ALA A 138 -20.39 7.35 -6.19
C ALA A 138 -19.20 8.22 -6.59
N ASP A 139 -18.32 8.54 -5.64
CA ASP A 139 -17.06 9.22 -5.99
C ASP A 139 -16.22 8.32 -6.91
N ALA A 140 -15.67 8.91 -7.99
CA ALA A 140 -14.92 8.17 -8.99
C ALA A 140 -13.72 7.42 -8.37
N GLY A 141 -13.52 6.17 -8.80
CA GLY A 141 -12.45 5.30 -8.32
C GLY A 141 -12.71 4.60 -6.99
N ASN A 142 -13.83 4.88 -6.32
CA ASN A 142 -14.20 4.17 -5.10
C ASN A 142 -14.64 2.73 -5.42
N THR A 143 -14.32 1.81 -4.52
CA THR A 143 -14.86 0.44 -4.55
C THR A 143 -16.23 0.41 -3.90
N ILE A 144 -17.24 -0.01 -4.65
CA ILE A 144 -18.60 -0.19 -4.17
C ILE A 144 -18.74 -1.60 -3.63
N ILE A 145 -19.05 -1.71 -2.34
CA ILE A 145 -19.24 -2.97 -1.63
C ILE A 145 -20.74 -3.16 -1.43
N ILE A 146 -21.25 -4.29 -1.88
CA ILE A 146 -22.68 -4.63 -1.88
C ILE A 146 -22.88 -5.84 -0.97
N THR A 147 -23.74 -5.69 0.04
CA THR A 147 -24.10 -6.75 0.98
C THR A 147 -25.62 -6.87 1.12
N ASP A 148 -26.09 -8.02 1.62
CA ASP A 148 -27.49 -8.15 2.01
C ASP A 148 -27.78 -7.42 3.34
N GLY A 149 -29.03 -7.42 3.78
CA GLY A 149 -29.45 -6.80 5.04
C GLY A 149 -28.84 -7.43 6.31
N ASN A 150 -28.18 -8.59 6.20
CA ASN A 150 -27.50 -9.30 7.27
C ASN A 150 -25.97 -9.08 7.21
N GLY A 151 -25.48 -8.33 6.20
CA GLY A 151 -24.04 -8.08 5.99
C GLY A 151 -23.34 -9.17 5.20
N ASN A 152 -24.03 -10.17 4.63
CA ASN A 152 -23.39 -11.15 3.77
C ASN A 152 -23.02 -10.53 2.43
N PRO A 153 -21.84 -10.83 1.86
CA PRO A 153 -21.39 -10.24 0.63
C PRO A 153 -22.23 -10.70 -0.57
N ILE A 154 -22.71 -9.74 -1.37
CA ILE A 154 -23.32 -9.97 -2.67
C ILE A 154 -22.28 -9.78 -3.77
N GLY A 155 -21.47 -8.73 -3.67
CA GLY A 155 -20.38 -8.45 -4.60
C GLY A 155 -19.75 -7.08 -4.42
N GLN A 156 -18.86 -6.76 -5.37
CA GLN A 156 -18.22 -5.44 -5.40
C GLN A 156 -17.93 -5.01 -6.83
N VAL A 157 -17.82 -3.70 -7.06
CA VAL A 157 -17.47 -3.08 -8.34
C VAL A 157 -16.77 -1.74 -8.08
N THR A 158 -16.01 -1.23 -9.06
CA THR A 158 -15.39 0.09 -8.94
C THR A 158 -16.19 1.13 -9.72
N ALA A 159 -16.44 2.29 -9.13
CA ALA A 159 -17.02 3.43 -9.82
C ALA A 159 -16.05 3.96 -10.90
N ASP A 160 -16.54 4.19 -12.10
CA ASP A 160 -15.75 4.67 -13.23
C ASP A 160 -15.28 6.13 -13.05
N GLY A 161 -14.52 6.66 -14.02
CA GLY A 161 -14.00 8.02 -13.97
C GLY A 161 -15.08 9.12 -13.98
N SER A 162 -16.34 8.77 -14.28
CA SER A 162 -17.52 9.64 -14.18
C SER A 162 -18.34 9.40 -12.92
N GLY A 163 -17.92 8.45 -12.08
CA GLY A 163 -18.59 8.07 -10.85
C GLY A 163 -19.73 7.06 -11.04
N ASN A 164 -19.97 6.52 -12.24
CA ASN A 164 -21.01 5.52 -12.45
C ASN A 164 -20.52 4.13 -12.08
N TRP A 165 -21.43 3.31 -11.56
CA TRP A 165 -21.15 1.91 -11.26
C TRP A 165 -22.36 1.04 -11.54
N SER A 166 -22.12 -0.23 -11.88
CA SER A 166 -23.15 -1.23 -12.14
C SER A 166 -22.64 -2.61 -11.79
N PHE A 167 -23.43 -3.38 -11.08
CA PHE A 167 -23.14 -4.75 -10.65
C PHE A 167 -24.29 -5.67 -11.03
N THR A 168 -23.98 -6.80 -11.67
CA THR A 168 -24.95 -7.85 -12.00
C THR A 168 -24.70 -9.05 -11.10
N PRO A 169 -25.62 -9.39 -10.15
CA PRO A 169 -25.52 -10.59 -9.36
C PRO A 169 -25.53 -11.86 -10.23
N GLY A 170 -24.79 -12.89 -9.82
CA GLY A 170 -24.77 -14.18 -10.55
C GLY A 170 -26.13 -14.88 -10.59
N ILE A 171 -27.00 -14.58 -9.62
CA ILE A 171 -28.41 -14.98 -9.57
C ILE A 171 -29.19 -13.71 -9.19
N PRO A 172 -30.27 -13.35 -9.91
CA PRO A 172 -31.08 -12.20 -9.54
C PRO A 172 -31.53 -12.24 -8.07
N LEU A 173 -31.44 -11.11 -7.40
CA LEU A 173 -31.85 -11.00 -6.01
C LEU A 173 -33.39 -11.08 -5.90
N PRO A 174 -33.92 -11.86 -4.94
CA PRO A 174 -35.37 -11.97 -4.72
C PRO A 174 -36.02 -10.62 -4.38
N ASP A 175 -37.31 -10.51 -4.70
CA ASP A 175 -38.15 -9.42 -4.22
C ASP A 175 -38.07 -9.26 -2.71
N GLY A 176 -38.09 -8.03 -2.21
CA GLY A 176 -37.96 -7.71 -0.79
C GLY A 176 -36.55 -7.84 -0.21
N THR A 177 -35.55 -8.26 -1.00
CA THR A 177 -34.15 -8.30 -0.53
C THR A 177 -33.67 -6.91 -0.16
N VAL A 178 -33.22 -6.73 1.09
CA VAL A 178 -32.55 -5.52 1.55
C VAL A 178 -31.09 -5.56 1.08
N VAL A 179 -30.64 -4.50 0.42
CA VAL A 179 -29.28 -4.36 -0.09
C VAL A 179 -28.63 -3.13 0.55
N ASN A 180 -27.49 -3.33 1.19
CA ASN A 180 -26.63 -2.27 1.71
C ASN A 180 -25.48 -2.01 0.72
N VAL A 181 -25.23 -0.76 0.42
CA VAL A 181 -24.18 -0.32 -0.51
C VAL A 181 -23.28 0.68 0.18
N VAL A 182 -21.98 0.36 0.25
CA VAL A 182 -20.95 1.20 0.87
C VAL A 182 -19.91 1.56 -0.20
N ALA A 183 -19.52 2.83 -0.26
CA ALA A 183 -18.37 3.25 -1.05
C ALA A 183 -17.12 3.23 -0.18
N ARG A 184 -16.08 2.55 -0.65
CA ARG A 184 -14.75 2.50 -0.01
C ARG A 184 -13.75 3.28 -0.85
N SER A 185 -13.12 4.29 -0.26
CA SER A 185 -12.05 5.05 -0.92
C SER A 185 -10.82 4.18 -1.18
N PRO A 186 -9.91 4.58 -2.11
CA PRO A 186 -8.61 3.94 -2.28
C PRO A 186 -7.77 3.90 -1.00
N SER A 187 -8.01 4.83 -0.07
CA SER A 187 -7.37 4.88 1.25
C SER A 187 -8.02 3.96 2.30
N ASN A 188 -8.94 3.06 1.90
CA ASN A 188 -9.67 2.13 2.78
C ASN A 188 -10.54 2.82 3.85
N VAL A 189 -11.16 3.94 3.51
CA VAL A 189 -12.17 4.59 4.34
C VAL A 189 -13.55 4.29 3.76
N ASP A 190 -14.48 3.83 4.59
CA ASP A 190 -15.83 3.49 4.18
C ASP A 190 -16.79 4.67 4.41
N SER A 191 -17.71 4.89 3.46
CA SER A 191 -18.86 5.78 3.63
C SER A 191 -19.87 5.19 4.62
N ALA A 192 -20.84 6.01 5.04
CA ALA A 192 -22.10 5.47 5.56
C ALA A 192 -22.81 4.66 4.45
N PRO A 193 -23.61 3.61 4.80
CA PRO A 193 -24.29 2.81 3.82
C PRO A 193 -25.49 3.54 3.19
N ALA A 194 -25.69 3.35 1.88
CA ALA A 194 -26.98 3.52 1.23
C ALA A 194 -27.75 2.20 1.32
N VAL A 195 -29.07 2.28 1.48
CA VAL A 195 -29.92 1.09 1.63
C VAL A 195 -31.05 1.16 0.62
N ILE A 196 -31.25 0.07 -0.14
CA ILE A 196 -32.43 -0.12 -0.98
C ILE A 196 -33.10 -1.46 -0.68
N THR A 197 -34.35 -1.59 -1.10
CA THR A 197 -35.06 -2.87 -1.15
C THR A 197 -35.33 -3.21 -2.61
N VAL A 198 -35.03 -4.44 -2.98
CA VAL A 198 -35.32 -4.95 -4.34
C VAL A 198 -36.83 -5.03 -4.51
N ASP A 199 -37.34 -4.47 -5.62
CA ASP A 199 -38.72 -4.56 -6.05
C ASP A 199 -38.76 -5.32 -7.39
N GLY A 200 -39.02 -6.63 -7.28
CA GLY A 200 -39.11 -7.55 -8.42
C GLY A 200 -40.55 -7.76 -8.92
N VAL A 201 -41.53 -7.06 -8.33
CA VAL A 201 -42.94 -7.21 -8.69
C VAL A 201 -43.28 -6.28 -9.85
N ALA A 202 -43.82 -6.85 -10.94
CA ALA A 202 -44.34 -6.05 -12.04
C ALA A 202 -45.63 -5.32 -11.65
N PRO A 203 -45.85 -4.07 -12.10
CA PRO A 203 -47.10 -3.34 -11.84
C PRO A 203 -48.33 -3.98 -12.46
#